data_2e575fe306c08ad322cbe21c4998819a
#
_entry.id   2e575fe306c08ad322cbe21c4998819a
#
_cell.length_a   1.000
_cell.length_b   1.000
_cell.length_c   1.000
_cell.angle_alpha   90.00
_cell.angle_beta   90.00
_cell.angle_gamma   90.00
#
_symmetry.space_group_name_H-M   'P 1'
#
loop_
_entity.id
_entity.type
_entity.pdbx_description
1 polymer ?
#
loop_
_entity_poly.entity_id
_entity_poly.type
_entity_poly.pdbx_seq_one_letter_code
_entity_poly.pdbx_strand_id
1 'polypeptide(L)'
;MSLARSCIRLAFAGFVVAFSGVNAQALELASQKDRLFAYPAVLSSSDGGAYRVVDYREMRDINGRDAVPERRVDGRYISTGVRRAQQDLALQTKAGTVRHVAVGKTEGASAIVLYLHGQGGNRRQGVDDFTFGGNFNRIKNLMAKSGGLYLSPDFSDFEARGAQEIAALIAYYAERSPGARVFVACGSMGGALCWRLAQDRVTADRLGGLLLLGSMWNDAFLQSPAFAERVPVFFGHGSEDRVFPVGSQEAFFRKIRSSAKGYPARFVRFESGTHGTPIRMSDWRETLNWMLAQP
;
A
#
# COMPACT_ATOMS: atom_id res chain seq x y z
N MET A 1 55.87 -27.55 -63.31
CA MET A 1 55.24 -28.06 -62.09
C MET A 1 54.70 -26.84 -61.32
N SER A 2 53.43 -26.60 -61.45
CA SER A 2 52.75 -25.42 -60.79
C SER A 2 51.78 -25.95 -59.75
N LEU A 3 51.99 -25.60 -58.49
CA LEU A 3 51.12 -25.93 -57.37
C LEU A 3 50.08 -24.82 -57.18
N ALA A 4 48.81 -25.13 -57.48
CA ALA A 4 47.69 -24.25 -57.15
C ALA A 4 47.37 -24.32 -55.67
N ARG A 5 47.36 -23.17 -54.95
CA ARG A 5 46.91 -23.04 -53.58
C ARG A 5 45.40 -22.67 -53.60
N SER A 6 44.54 -23.62 -53.16
CA SER A 6 43.09 -23.34 -52.87
C SER A 6 42.95 -22.63 -51.56
N CYS A 7 42.39 -21.39 -51.56
CA CYS A 7 41.95 -20.67 -50.35
C CYS A 7 40.49 -21.03 -50.07
N ILE A 8 40.27 -21.75 -48.98
CA ILE A 8 38.91 -21.97 -48.42
C ILE A 8 38.53 -20.72 -47.62
N ARG A 9 37.51 -19.99 -48.03
CA ARG A 9 36.88 -18.92 -47.27
C ARG A 9 35.79 -19.51 -46.37
N LEU A 10 36.02 -19.54 -45.06
CA LEU A 10 34.97 -19.81 -44.07
C LEU A 10 34.09 -18.55 -43.95
N ALA A 11 32.81 -18.69 -44.29
CA ALA A 11 31.82 -17.68 -44.01
C ALA A 11 31.28 -17.90 -42.58
N PHE A 12 31.55 -16.98 -41.67
CA PHE A 12 30.92 -16.94 -40.36
C PHE A 12 29.51 -16.33 -40.49
N ALA A 13 28.45 -17.13 -40.38
CA ALA A 13 27.09 -16.64 -40.27
C ALA A 13 26.85 -16.24 -38.82
N GLY A 14 26.87 -14.92 -38.56
CA GLY A 14 26.52 -14.35 -37.26
C GLY A 14 25.02 -14.51 -36.99
N PHE A 15 24.67 -15.31 -36.00
CA PHE A 15 23.28 -15.46 -35.52
C PHE A 15 22.95 -14.25 -34.62
N VAL A 16 22.19 -13.29 -35.13
CA VAL A 16 21.65 -12.19 -34.33
C VAL A 16 20.43 -12.69 -33.58
N VAL A 17 20.58 -12.97 -32.29
CA VAL A 17 19.46 -13.26 -31.41
C VAL A 17 18.78 -11.93 -31.06
N ALA A 18 17.65 -11.66 -31.72
CA ALA A 18 16.80 -10.53 -31.35
C ALA A 18 16.13 -10.85 -30.01
N PHE A 19 16.58 -10.24 -28.92
CA PHE A 19 15.85 -10.22 -27.67
C PHE A 19 14.60 -9.36 -27.86
N SER A 20 13.46 -10.00 -28.09
CA SER A 20 12.15 -9.37 -27.99
C SER A 20 11.93 -9.03 -26.50
N GLY A 21 12.17 -7.76 -26.15
CA GLY A 21 11.84 -7.25 -24.82
C GLY A 21 10.31 -7.42 -24.61
N VAL A 22 9.92 -8.39 -23.80
CA VAL A 22 8.55 -8.47 -23.30
C VAL A 22 8.36 -7.25 -22.42
N ASN A 23 7.65 -6.23 -22.92
CA ASN A 23 7.16 -5.15 -22.10
C ASN A 23 6.22 -5.77 -21.05
N ALA A 24 6.73 -6.08 -19.86
CA ALA A 24 5.90 -6.46 -18.74
C ALA A 24 4.97 -5.28 -18.44
N GLN A 25 3.71 -5.41 -18.84
CA GLN A 25 2.69 -4.41 -18.52
C GLN A 25 2.63 -4.27 -16.99
N ALA A 26 2.77 -3.04 -16.49
CA ALA A 26 2.71 -2.80 -15.05
C ALA A 26 1.40 -3.37 -14.49
N LEU A 27 1.49 -4.05 -13.34
CA LEU A 27 0.31 -4.61 -12.68
C LEU A 27 -0.70 -3.49 -12.38
N GLU A 28 -1.92 -3.65 -12.84
CA GLU A 28 -3.05 -2.81 -12.48
C GLU A 28 -4.10 -3.63 -11.71
N LEU A 29 -4.55 -3.11 -10.57
CA LEU A 29 -5.57 -3.78 -9.76
C LEU A 29 -6.92 -3.78 -10.48
N ALA A 30 -7.60 -4.92 -10.45
CA ALA A 30 -8.93 -5.09 -11.01
C ALA A 30 -9.94 -4.12 -10.36
N SER A 31 -10.95 -3.69 -11.12
CA SER A 31 -12.02 -2.83 -10.61
C SER A 31 -12.87 -3.50 -9.53
N GLN A 32 -13.19 -2.76 -8.49
CA GLN A 32 -14.08 -3.20 -7.39
C GLN A 32 -14.92 -2.05 -6.86
N LYS A 33 -16.13 -1.90 -7.37
CA LYS A 33 -17.12 -0.89 -6.94
C LYS A 33 -16.56 0.54 -6.95
N ASP A 34 -15.68 0.89 -7.89
CA ASP A 34 -14.87 2.11 -7.90
C ASP A 34 -15.71 3.38 -7.74
N ARG A 35 -16.86 3.47 -8.44
CA ARG A 35 -17.76 4.63 -8.33
C ARG A 35 -18.27 4.90 -6.92
N LEU A 36 -18.40 3.86 -6.08
CA LEU A 36 -18.89 4.01 -4.71
C LEU A 36 -17.79 4.48 -3.74
N PHE A 37 -16.53 4.35 -4.14
CA PHE A 37 -15.37 4.68 -3.32
C PHE A 37 -14.55 5.84 -3.88
N ALA A 38 -14.91 6.36 -5.04
CA ALA A 38 -14.30 7.58 -5.59
C ALA A 38 -14.48 8.75 -4.62
N TYR A 39 -13.54 9.68 -4.65
CA TYR A 39 -13.65 10.90 -3.86
C TYR A 39 -14.87 11.71 -4.29
N PRO A 40 -15.63 12.30 -3.34
CA PRO A 40 -16.87 13.05 -3.66
C PRO A 40 -16.62 14.21 -4.61
N ALA A 41 -15.61 15.04 -4.32
CA ALA A 41 -15.15 16.12 -5.18
C ALA A 41 -13.72 16.51 -4.81
N VAL A 42 -12.96 17.02 -5.73
CA VAL A 42 -11.65 17.64 -5.48
C VAL A 42 -11.85 19.16 -5.44
N LEU A 43 -11.67 19.77 -4.26
CA LEU A 43 -11.81 21.21 -4.03
C LEU A 43 -10.62 22.00 -4.58
N SER A 44 -9.42 21.43 -4.42
CA SER A 44 -8.20 22.00 -4.97
C SER A 44 -7.15 20.92 -5.24
N SER A 45 -6.24 21.22 -6.17
CA SER A 45 -5.12 20.36 -6.51
C SER A 45 -3.90 21.21 -6.82
N SER A 46 -2.75 20.82 -6.29
CA SER A 46 -1.45 21.46 -6.51
C SER A 46 -0.35 20.45 -6.74
N ASP A 47 0.87 20.91 -6.97
CA ASP A 47 2.07 20.08 -7.15
C ASP A 47 1.93 19.03 -8.27
N GLY A 48 1.23 19.38 -9.36
CA GLY A 48 0.97 18.44 -10.46
C GLY A 48 0.03 17.29 -10.06
N GLY A 49 -0.91 17.53 -9.13
CA GLY A 49 -1.85 16.54 -8.63
C GLY A 49 -1.32 15.71 -7.44
N ALA A 50 -0.11 15.99 -6.96
CA ALA A 50 0.45 15.29 -5.82
C ALA A 50 -0.16 15.72 -4.48
N TYR A 51 -0.69 16.93 -4.38
CA TYR A 51 -1.47 17.39 -3.25
C TYR A 51 -2.91 17.66 -3.69
N ARG A 52 -3.90 17.08 -2.99
CA ARG A 52 -5.32 17.29 -3.26
C ARG A 52 -6.08 17.56 -1.98
N VAL A 53 -7.05 18.46 -2.05
CA VAL A 53 -8.05 18.67 -1.01
C VAL A 53 -9.37 18.10 -1.52
N VAL A 54 -9.95 17.18 -0.77
CA VAL A 54 -11.19 16.48 -1.11
C VAL A 54 -12.32 17.00 -0.24
N ASP A 55 -13.47 17.29 -0.86
CA ASP A 55 -14.70 17.66 -0.14
C ASP A 55 -15.23 16.44 0.62
N TYR A 56 -15.03 16.44 1.93
CA TYR A 56 -15.61 15.45 2.83
C TYR A 56 -16.54 16.13 3.83
N ARG A 57 -17.70 15.52 4.05
CA ARG A 57 -18.67 15.99 5.07
C ARG A 57 -19.20 14.78 5.79
N GLU A 58 -18.97 14.72 7.10
CA GLU A 58 -19.32 13.54 7.91
C GLU A 58 -20.79 13.14 7.75
N MET A 59 -21.72 14.09 7.87
CA MET A 59 -23.15 13.81 7.76
C MET A 59 -23.57 13.28 6.38
N ARG A 60 -22.93 13.76 5.31
CA ARG A 60 -23.18 13.27 3.94
C ARG A 60 -22.51 11.94 3.68
N ASP A 61 -21.21 11.84 3.98
CA ASP A 61 -20.38 10.73 3.50
C ASP A 61 -20.40 9.51 4.43
N ILE A 62 -20.61 9.69 5.74
CA ILE A 62 -20.91 8.59 6.64
C ILE A 62 -22.33 8.11 6.41
N ASN A 63 -23.34 8.98 6.53
CA ASN A 63 -24.73 8.56 6.40
C ASN A 63 -25.08 8.07 4.98
N GLY A 64 -24.33 8.51 3.96
CA GLY A 64 -24.48 8.00 2.59
C GLY A 64 -23.96 6.56 2.40
N ARG A 65 -23.09 6.08 3.29
CA ARG A 65 -22.51 4.73 3.25
C ARG A 65 -23.02 3.81 4.34
N ASP A 66 -23.22 4.33 5.54
CA ASP A 66 -23.51 3.54 6.73
C ASP A 66 -25.00 3.61 7.10
N ALA A 67 -25.55 2.49 7.58
CA ALA A 67 -26.81 2.49 8.30
C ALA A 67 -26.62 3.17 9.67
N VAL A 68 -27.47 4.14 9.97
CA VAL A 68 -27.46 4.88 11.23
C VAL A 68 -28.54 4.27 12.15
N PRO A 69 -28.27 4.03 13.46
CA PRO A 69 -27.10 4.45 14.26
C PRO A 69 -25.91 3.48 14.28
N GLU A 70 -26.03 2.26 13.73
CA GLU A 70 -25.05 1.17 13.92
C GLU A 70 -23.70 1.42 13.29
N ARG A 71 -23.58 2.44 12.43
CA ARG A 71 -22.37 2.74 11.69
C ARG A 71 -21.81 1.54 10.89
N ARG A 72 -22.71 0.71 10.41
CA ARG A 72 -22.42 -0.42 9.52
C ARG A 72 -22.69 0.00 8.09
N VAL A 73 -21.75 -0.26 7.21
CA VAL A 73 -21.90 0.13 5.81
C VAL A 73 -23.08 -0.60 5.14
N ASP A 74 -23.77 0.11 4.28
CA ASP A 74 -24.84 -0.44 3.43
C ASP A 74 -24.31 -1.58 2.54
N GLY A 75 -25.15 -2.63 2.33
CA GLY A 75 -24.77 -3.83 1.58
C GLY A 75 -24.27 -3.58 0.15
N ARG A 76 -24.66 -2.45 -0.49
CA ARG A 76 -24.17 -2.09 -1.81
C ARG A 76 -22.66 -1.85 -1.88
N TYR A 77 -22.03 -1.45 -0.76
CA TYR A 77 -20.58 -1.21 -0.67
C TYR A 77 -19.77 -2.49 -0.49
N ILE A 78 -20.35 -3.57 0.00
CA ILE A 78 -19.63 -4.78 0.35
C ILE A 78 -19.83 -5.93 -0.63
N SER A 79 -18.89 -6.86 -0.66
CA SER A 79 -18.93 -8.12 -1.40
C SER A 79 -18.33 -9.22 -0.52
N THR A 80 -19.18 -9.96 0.19
CA THR A 80 -18.76 -10.93 1.22
C THR A 80 -18.22 -12.24 0.66
N GLY A 81 -18.36 -12.49 -0.64
CA GLY A 81 -17.80 -13.68 -1.31
C GLY A 81 -16.28 -13.84 -1.12
N VAL A 82 -15.57 -12.73 -0.86
CA VAL A 82 -14.12 -12.72 -0.56
C VAL A 82 -13.76 -13.48 0.73
N ARG A 83 -14.69 -13.69 1.64
CA ARG A 83 -14.48 -14.46 2.89
C ARG A 83 -13.99 -15.88 2.63
N ARG A 84 -14.32 -16.46 1.46
CA ARG A 84 -13.84 -17.79 1.05
C ARG A 84 -12.33 -17.84 0.82
N ALA A 85 -11.70 -16.71 0.52
CA ALA A 85 -10.26 -16.56 0.37
C ALA A 85 -9.57 -16.06 1.63
N GLN A 86 -10.28 -15.99 2.77
CA GLN A 86 -9.76 -15.47 4.03
C GLN A 86 -9.37 -16.60 4.98
N GLN A 87 -8.18 -16.48 5.57
CA GLN A 87 -7.62 -17.45 6.51
C GLN A 87 -7.09 -16.72 7.76
N ASP A 88 -7.36 -17.23 8.97
CA ASP A 88 -6.75 -16.76 10.24
C ASP A 88 -5.55 -17.66 10.54
N LEU A 89 -4.35 -17.12 10.46
CA LEU A 89 -3.08 -17.85 10.47
C LEU A 89 -2.17 -17.39 11.61
N ALA A 90 -1.21 -18.24 11.96
CA ALA A 90 -0.15 -17.93 12.90
C ALA A 90 1.21 -18.34 12.32
N LEU A 91 2.10 -17.36 12.17
CA LEU A 91 3.47 -17.57 11.70
C LEU A 91 4.44 -17.58 12.88
N GLN A 92 5.19 -18.66 13.03
CA GLN A 92 6.31 -18.73 13.98
C GLN A 92 7.51 -18.01 13.38
N THR A 93 8.03 -17.02 14.07
CA THR A 93 9.22 -16.25 13.68
C THR A 93 10.24 -16.19 14.82
N LYS A 94 11.44 -15.74 14.53
CA LYS A 94 12.45 -15.47 15.57
C LYS A 94 12.02 -14.34 16.54
N ALA A 95 11.17 -13.44 16.08
CA ALA A 95 10.62 -12.33 16.90
C ALA A 95 9.42 -12.77 17.77
N GLY A 96 8.83 -13.92 17.48
CA GLY A 96 7.66 -14.46 18.17
C GLY A 96 6.61 -15.00 17.20
N THR A 97 5.43 -15.33 17.71
CA THR A 97 4.28 -15.78 16.91
C THR A 97 3.49 -14.62 16.40
N VAL A 98 3.45 -14.42 15.08
CA VAL A 98 2.65 -13.39 14.43
C VAL A 98 1.31 -13.96 13.97
N ARG A 99 0.25 -13.65 14.71
CA ARG A 99 -1.13 -13.98 14.30
C ARG A 99 -1.60 -12.97 13.27
N HIS A 100 -2.18 -13.42 12.17
CA HIS A 100 -2.63 -12.53 11.10
C HIS A 100 -3.78 -13.14 10.31
N VAL A 101 -4.56 -12.28 9.68
CA VAL A 101 -5.53 -12.71 8.68
C VAL A 101 -4.94 -12.47 7.30
N ALA A 102 -4.95 -13.51 6.48
CA ALA A 102 -4.53 -13.47 5.07
C ALA A 102 -5.77 -13.59 4.16
N VAL A 103 -5.83 -12.78 3.11
CA VAL A 103 -6.91 -12.83 2.11
C VAL A 103 -6.32 -12.81 0.71
N GLY A 104 -6.57 -13.85 -0.06
CA GLY A 104 -6.07 -14.03 -1.43
C GLY A 104 -4.98 -15.09 -1.53
N LYS A 105 -4.00 -14.89 -2.41
CA LYS A 105 -2.93 -15.86 -2.68
C LYS A 105 -1.79 -15.75 -1.68
N THR A 106 -1.59 -16.78 -0.88
CA THR A 106 -0.47 -16.85 0.08
C THR A 106 0.87 -17.24 -0.57
N GLU A 107 0.82 -17.67 -1.84
CA GLU A 107 1.98 -18.00 -2.68
C GLU A 107 1.74 -17.52 -4.10
N GLY A 108 2.77 -17.00 -4.76
CA GLY A 108 2.69 -16.46 -6.11
C GLY A 108 1.73 -15.26 -6.22
N ALA A 109 1.64 -14.44 -5.17
CA ALA A 109 0.84 -13.23 -5.21
C ALA A 109 1.44 -12.21 -6.19
N SER A 110 0.57 -11.49 -6.91
CA SER A 110 0.98 -10.42 -7.83
C SER A 110 1.47 -9.16 -7.11
N ALA A 111 0.93 -8.90 -5.92
CA ALA A 111 1.31 -7.84 -4.99
C ALA A 111 0.87 -8.23 -3.57
N ILE A 112 1.50 -7.65 -2.57
CA ILE A 112 1.17 -7.88 -1.15
C ILE A 112 0.82 -6.55 -0.50
N VAL A 113 -0.33 -6.46 0.17
CA VAL A 113 -0.74 -5.28 0.93
C VAL A 113 -0.93 -5.67 2.39
N LEU A 114 -0.27 -4.94 3.30
CA LEU A 114 -0.49 -5.08 4.75
C LEU A 114 -1.25 -3.87 5.27
N TYR A 115 -2.14 -4.09 6.25
CA TYR A 115 -2.70 -3.02 7.06
C TYR A 115 -2.26 -3.19 8.51
N LEU A 116 -1.57 -2.17 9.04
CA LEU A 116 -1.14 -2.08 10.43
C LEU A 116 -2.08 -1.16 11.18
N HIS A 117 -2.80 -1.71 12.15
CA HIS A 117 -3.81 -0.99 12.93
C HIS A 117 -3.19 0.05 13.88
N GLY A 118 -4.01 0.97 14.37
CA GLY A 118 -3.64 1.91 15.42
C GLY A 118 -3.78 1.32 16.84
N GLN A 119 -3.61 2.18 17.83
CA GLN A 119 -3.76 1.82 19.25
C GLN A 119 -5.15 1.22 19.52
N GLY A 120 -5.18 0.13 20.30
CA GLY A 120 -6.41 -0.59 20.64
C GLY A 120 -6.99 -1.44 19.51
N GLY A 121 -6.38 -1.44 18.31
CA GLY A 121 -6.77 -2.32 17.21
C GLY A 121 -6.19 -3.72 17.33
N ASN A 122 -6.54 -4.57 16.38
CA ASN A 122 -6.00 -5.91 16.21
C ASN A 122 -6.22 -6.39 14.76
N ARG A 123 -5.72 -7.60 14.42
CA ARG A 123 -5.83 -8.17 13.06
C ARG A 123 -7.26 -8.24 12.50
N ARG A 124 -8.29 -8.27 13.36
CA ARG A 124 -9.70 -8.34 12.91
C ARG A 124 -10.21 -7.01 12.39
N GLN A 125 -9.66 -5.89 12.86
CA GLN A 125 -10.06 -4.55 12.40
C GLN A 125 -9.85 -4.40 10.88
N GLY A 126 -8.67 -4.76 10.37
CA GLY A 126 -8.33 -4.62 8.95
C GLY A 126 -9.09 -5.56 8.02
N VAL A 127 -9.87 -6.51 8.54
CA VAL A 127 -10.67 -7.44 7.74
C VAL A 127 -12.17 -7.34 7.99
N ASP A 128 -12.61 -6.41 8.83
CA ASP A 128 -14.03 -6.19 9.05
C ASP A 128 -14.69 -5.65 7.78
N ASP A 129 -15.77 -6.32 7.36
CA ASP A 129 -16.44 -5.98 6.11
C ASP A 129 -17.32 -4.72 6.22
N PHE A 130 -17.75 -4.36 7.43
CA PHE A 130 -18.85 -3.41 7.64
C PHE A 130 -18.40 -2.09 8.24
N THR A 131 -17.27 -2.05 8.92
CA THR A 131 -16.73 -0.82 9.50
C THR A 131 -15.93 0.00 8.49
N PHE A 132 -15.57 1.21 8.86
CA PHE A 132 -14.84 2.15 8.00
C PHE A 132 -15.42 2.27 6.58
N GLY A 133 -16.77 2.36 6.49
CA GLY A 133 -17.46 2.53 5.22
C GLY A 133 -17.26 1.39 4.22
N GLY A 134 -16.93 0.18 4.69
CA GLY A 134 -16.64 -0.99 3.84
C GLY A 134 -15.27 -0.96 3.16
N ASN A 135 -14.40 -0.03 3.53
CA ASN A 135 -13.13 0.16 2.82
C ASN A 135 -12.16 -1.02 3.03
N PHE A 136 -12.22 -1.73 4.16
CA PHE A 136 -11.50 -2.99 4.35
C PHE A 136 -12.07 -4.13 3.50
N ASN A 137 -13.40 -4.21 3.34
CA ASN A 137 -13.98 -5.16 2.40
C ASN A 137 -13.52 -4.88 0.98
N ARG A 138 -13.40 -3.60 0.59
CA ARG A 138 -12.91 -3.21 -0.73
C ARG A 138 -11.50 -3.68 -0.98
N ILE A 139 -10.53 -3.40 -0.08
CA ILE A 139 -9.13 -3.81 -0.29
C ILE A 139 -8.98 -5.34 -0.34
N LYS A 140 -9.69 -6.09 0.49
CA LYS A 140 -9.73 -7.56 0.41
C LYS A 140 -10.15 -8.04 -0.98
N ASN A 141 -11.24 -7.48 -1.52
CA ASN A 141 -11.74 -7.85 -2.84
C ASN A 141 -10.82 -7.43 -3.98
N LEU A 142 -10.21 -6.23 -3.90
CA LEU A 142 -9.21 -5.77 -4.87
C LEU A 142 -8.05 -6.75 -4.96
N MET A 143 -7.46 -7.13 -3.83
CA MET A 143 -6.32 -8.04 -3.80
C MET A 143 -6.69 -9.44 -4.26
N ALA A 144 -7.78 -10.00 -3.78
CA ALA A 144 -8.23 -11.34 -4.20
C ALA A 144 -8.52 -11.41 -5.70
N LYS A 145 -9.16 -10.40 -6.28
CA LYS A 145 -9.46 -10.33 -7.73
C LYS A 145 -8.23 -10.12 -8.60
N SER A 146 -7.22 -9.40 -8.09
CA SER A 146 -5.99 -9.11 -8.82
C SER A 146 -4.92 -10.19 -8.64
N GLY A 147 -5.25 -11.32 -8.01
CA GLY A 147 -4.28 -12.38 -7.74
C GLY A 147 -3.23 -12.02 -6.70
N GLY A 148 -3.51 -11.01 -5.88
CA GLY A 148 -2.65 -10.51 -4.81
C GLY A 148 -2.96 -11.12 -3.45
N LEU A 149 -2.26 -10.63 -2.44
CA LEU A 149 -2.41 -11.00 -1.03
C LEU A 149 -2.67 -9.75 -0.17
N TYR A 150 -3.70 -9.79 0.67
CA TYR A 150 -3.92 -8.80 1.70
C TYR A 150 -3.71 -9.41 3.09
N LEU A 151 -2.99 -8.70 3.96
CA LEU A 151 -2.62 -9.14 5.31
C LEU A 151 -3.07 -8.12 6.36
N SER A 152 -3.66 -8.61 7.44
CA SER A 152 -3.94 -7.81 8.63
C SER A 152 -3.37 -8.56 9.85
N PRO A 153 -2.19 -8.18 10.36
CA PRO A 153 -1.52 -8.82 11.48
C PRO A 153 -1.90 -8.22 12.83
N ASP A 154 -1.71 -9.04 13.90
CA ASP A 154 -1.41 -8.57 15.23
C ASP A 154 0.11 -8.32 15.34
N PHE A 155 0.51 -7.49 16.27
CA PHE A 155 1.90 -7.25 16.64
C PHE A 155 1.97 -6.81 18.11
N SER A 156 3.15 -7.03 18.73
CA SER A 156 3.32 -6.87 20.19
C SER A 156 3.27 -5.43 20.66
N ASP A 157 3.85 -4.51 19.89
CA ASP A 157 3.98 -3.09 20.21
C ASP A 157 4.17 -2.23 18.95
N PHE A 158 4.21 -0.90 19.12
CA PHE A 158 4.52 0.05 18.05
C PHE A 158 6.02 0.41 17.99
N GLU A 159 6.86 -0.42 18.60
CA GLU A 159 8.29 -0.23 18.77
C GLU A 159 9.11 -1.26 17.97
N ALA A 160 10.34 -1.51 18.41
CA ALA A 160 11.28 -2.36 17.70
C ALA A 160 10.81 -3.83 17.56
N ARG A 161 10.13 -4.36 18.57
CA ARG A 161 9.66 -5.74 18.55
C ARG A 161 8.53 -5.92 17.53
N GLY A 162 7.51 -5.06 17.58
CA GLY A 162 6.44 -5.10 16.59
C GLY A 162 6.97 -4.90 15.17
N ALA A 163 7.95 -4.01 14.97
CA ALA A 163 8.58 -3.84 13.66
C ALA A 163 9.31 -5.11 13.18
N GLN A 164 10.02 -5.82 14.07
CA GLN A 164 10.67 -7.10 13.75
C GLN A 164 9.66 -8.20 13.40
N GLU A 165 8.55 -8.28 14.12
CA GLU A 165 7.46 -9.21 13.83
C GLU A 165 6.86 -8.95 12.43
N ILE A 166 6.60 -7.70 12.08
CA ILE A 166 6.06 -7.32 10.78
C ILE A 166 7.09 -7.52 9.66
N ALA A 167 8.37 -7.18 9.89
CA ALA A 167 9.44 -7.42 8.92
C ALA A 167 9.57 -8.93 8.61
N ALA A 168 9.48 -9.80 9.63
CA ALA A 168 9.50 -11.25 9.45
C ALA A 168 8.27 -11.75 8.65
N LEU A 169 7.08 -11.19 8.90
CA LEU A 169 5.86 -11.50 8.14
C LEU A 169 6.00 -11.09 6.67
N ILE A 170 6.53 -9.89 6.41
CA ILE A 170 6.82 -9.39 5.06
C ILE A 170 7.80 -10.33 4.36
N ALA A 171 8.92 -10.67 5.00
CA ALA A 171 9.93 -11.58 4.44
C ALA A 171 9.32 -12.92 4.04
N TYR A 172 8.53 -13.52 4.94
CA TYR A 172 7.89 -14.82 4.72
C TYR A 172 7.01 -14.85 3.45
N TYR A 173 6.17 -13.84 3.24
CA TYR A 173 5.28 -13.81 2.09
C TYR A 173 5.96 -13.30 0.81
N ALA A 174 6.93 -12.39 0.91
CA ALA A 174 7.70 -11.92 -0.23
C ALA A 174 8.56 -13.05 -0.84
N GLU A 175 9.15 -13.91 -0.01
CA GLU A 175 9.90 -15.11 -0.46
C GLU A 175 9.01 -16.11 -1.18
N ARG A 176 7.74 -16.23 -0.82
CA ARG A 176 6.73 -17.08 -1.46
C ARG A 176 6.09 -16.46 -2.69
N SER A 177 6.30 -15.18 -2.89
CA SER A 177 5.76 -14.43 -4.02
C SER A 177 6.87 -13.59 -4.67
N PRO A 178 7.86 -14.23 -5.33
CA PRO A 178 8.97 -13.54 -5.97
C PRO A 178 8.47 -12.49 -6.96
N GLY A 179 9.03 -11.27 -6.86
CA GLY A 179 8.64 -10.12 -7.69
C GLY A 179 7.38 -9.37 -7.23
N ALA A 180 6.67 -9.85 -6.21
CA ALA A 180 5.56 -9.12 -5.62
C ALA A 180 6.07 -7.91 -4.82
N ARG A 181 5.64 -6.70 -5.20
CA ARG A 181 5.90 -5.47 -4.42
C ARG A 181 5.03 -5.47 -3.16
N VAL A 182 5.59 -5.01 -2.05
CA VAL A 182 4.92 -4.97 -0.74
C VAL A 182 4.49 -3.55 -0.41
N PHE A 183 3.20 -3.36 -0.16
CA PHE A 183 2.62 -2.08 0.24
C PHE A 183 2.17 -2.16 1.70
N VAL A 184 2.58 -1.19 2.52
CA VAL A 184 2.22 -1.17 3.95
C VAL A 184 1.36 0.05 4.23
N ALA A 185 0.12 -0.18 4.62
CA ALA A 185 -0.81 0.85 5.04
C ALA A 185 -0.90 0.90 6.56
N CYS A 186 -0.67 2.07 7.13
CA CYS A 186 -0.59 2.29 8.56
C CYS A 186 -1.65 3.28 9.03
N GLY A 187 -2.57 2.81 9.87
CA GLY A 187 -3.56 3.67 10.53
C GLY A 187 -3.03 4.21 11.86
N SER A 188 -3.18 5.52 12.09
CA SER A 188 -2.89 6.13 13.40
C SER A 188 -1.47 5.77 13.92
N MET A 189 -1.38 5.23 15.14
CA MET A 189 -0.12 4.76 15.75
C MET A 189 0.62 3.69 14.95
N GLY A 190 -0.06 2.97 14.06
CA GLY A 190 0.59 2.02 13.14
C GLY A 190 1.69 2.65 12.28
N GLY A 191 1.65 3.98 12.08
CA GLY A 191 2.71 4.71 11.38
C GLY A 191 4.09 4.62 12.03
N ALA A 192 4.17 4.41 13.33
CA ALA A 192 5.45 4.16 13.99
C ALA A 192 6.15 2.93 13.41
N LEU A 193 5.39 1.86 13.10
CA LEU A 193 5.92 0.66 12.46
C LEU A 193 6.27 0.92 11.00
N CYS A 194 5.43 1.66 10.24
CA CYS A 194 5.75 2.04 8.86
C CYS A 194 7.13 2.72 8.77
N TRP A 195 7.39 3.66 9.66
CA TRP A 195 8.67 4.39 9.66
C TRP A 195 9.85 3.51 10.10
N ARG A 196 9.64 2.56 11.03
CA ARG A 196 10.68 1.59 11.42
C ARG A 196 11.00 0.61 10.29
N LEU A 197 9.98 0.12 9.57
CA LEU A 197 10.16 -0.73 8.39
C LEU A 197 10.91 0.00 7.27
N ALA A 198 10.67 1.30 7.09
CA ALA A 198 11.42 2.13 6.15
C ALA A 198 12.91 2.28 6.49
N GLN A 199 13.26 2.16 7.77
CA GLN A 199 14.65 2.22 8.26
C GLN A 199 15.40 0.89 8.14
N ASP A 200 14.67 -0.23 8.05
CA ASP A 200 15.27 -1.56 7.89
C ASP A 200 15.60 -1.82 6.41
N ARG A 201 16.88 -1.92 6.08
CA ARG A 201 17.36 -2.08 4.70
C ARG A 201 16.73 -3.27 3.99
N VAL A 202 16.66 -4.42 4.66
CA VAL A 202 16.14 -5.67 4.08
C VAL A 202 14.66 -5.56 3.76
N THR A 203 13.90 -4.88 4.62
CA THR A 203 12.47 -4.63 4.39
C THR A 203 12.28 -3.53 3.33
N ALA A 204 13.04 -2.45 3.39
CA ALA A 204 12.95 -1.32 2.45
C ALA A 204 13.11 -1.77 0.99
N ASP A 205 14.03 -2.69 0.71
CA ASP A 205 14.27 -3.25 -0.63
C ASP A 205 13.05 -4.01 -1.21
N ARG A 206 12.07 -4.38 -0.36
CA ARG A 206 10.84 -5.07 -0.74
C ARG A 206 9.63 -4.14 -0.85
N LEU A 207 9.76 -2.90 -0.31
CA LEU A 207 8.63 -1.97 -0.27
C LEU A 207 8.29 -1.42 -1.65
N GLY A 208 7.04 -1.58 -2.04
CA GLY A 208 6.43 -0.91 -3.19
C GLY A 208 5.76 0.41 -2.82
N GLY A 209 5.54 0.68 -1.54
CA GLY A 209 4.95 1.92 -1.06
C GLY A 209 4.48 1.88 0.39
N LEU A 210 4.38 3.06 0.99
CA LEU A 210 3.86 3.30 2.34
C LEU A 210 2.61 4.18 2.27
N LEU A 211 1.54 3.79 2.95
CA LEU A 211 0.29 4.56 3.05
C LEU A 211 0.06 4.98 4.51
N LEU A 212 0.14 6.26 4.79
CA LEU A 212 -0.08 6.84 6.12
C LEU A 212 -1.51 7.38 6.19
N LEU A 213 -2.37 6.72 6.96
CA LEU A 213 -3.80 6.99 7.03
C LEU A 213 -4.16 7.60 8.40
N GLY A 214 -4.25 8.93 8.49
CA GLY A 214 -4.43 9.64 9.77
C GLY A 214 -3.32 9.28 10.76
N SER A 215 -2.08 9.34 10.33
CA SER A 215 -0.95 8.77 11.06
C SER A 215 0.12 9.82 11.36
N MET A 216 1.10 9.44 12.18
CA MET A 216 2.20 10.31 12.57
C MET A 216 3.26 10.45 11.47
N TRP A 217 4.11 11.48 11.59
CA TRP A 217 5.30 11.68 10.76
C TRP A 217 6.58 11.30 11.52
N ASN A 218 7.66 11.09 10.78
CA ASN A 218 8.98 10.87 11.36
C ASN A 218 10.06 11.40 10.41
N ASP A 219 10.75 12.45 10.81
CA ASP A 219 11.80 13.09 10.01
C ASP A 219 12.99 12.17 9.71
N ALA A 220 13.24 11.14 10.52
CA ALA A 220 14.28 10.15 10.26
C ALA A 220 14.05 9.39 8.94
N PHE A 221 12.83 9.38 8.40
CA PHE A 221 12.54 8.81 7.07
C PHE A 221 13.42 9.40 5.97
N LEU A 222 13.75 10.69 6.02
CA LEU A 222 14.58 11.36 5.01
C LEU A 222 16.01 10.83 4.93
N GLN A 223 16.44 10.04 5.90
CA GLN A 223 17.75 9.37 5.94
C GLN A 223 17.63 7.85 5.86
N SER A 224 16.43 7.33 5.61
CA SER A 224 16.17 5.89 5.57
C SER A 224 16.57 5.25 4.24
N PRO A 225 16.85 3.94 4.22
CA PRO A 225 16.97 3.19 2.98
C PRO A 225 15.76 3.34 2.05
N ALA A 226 14.53 3.31 2.59
CA ALA A 226 13.32 3.47 1.79
C ALA A 226 13.24 4.85 1.10
N PHE A 227 13.75 5.92 1.74
CA PHE A 227 13.84 7.23 1.09
C PHE A 227 14.88 7.24 -0.03
N ALA A 228 16.04 6.62 0.19
CA ALA A 228 17.10 6.50 -0.82
C ALA A 228 16.63 5.72 -2.06
N GLU A 229 15.88 4.63 -1.85
CA GLU A 229 15.28 3.81 -2.91
C GLU A 229 14.00 4.45 -3.50
N ARG A 230 13.64 5.66 -3.06
CA ARG A 230 12.47 6.42 -3.55
C ARG A 230 11.14 5.67 -3.40
N VAL A 231 10.98 4.88 -2.34
CA VAL A 231 9.74 4.17 -2.03
C VAL A 231 8.57 5.16 -2.00
N PRO A 232 7.52 4.97 -2.80
CA PRO A 232 6.38 5.86 -2.86
C PRO A 232 5.67 6.03 -1.51
N VAL A 233 5.29 7.26 -1.17
CA VAL A 233 4.56 7.54 0.08
C VAL A 233 3.23 8.25 -0.22
N PHE A 234 2.15 7.68 0.29
CA PHE A 234 0.81 8.29 0.27
C PHE A 234 0.42 8.74 1.67
N PHE A 235 -0.09 9.95 1.77
CA PHE A 235 -0.68 10.52 2.98
C PHE A 235 -2.16 10.76 2.76
N GLY A 236 -3.01 10.12 3.58
CA GLY A 236 -4.42 10.46 3.72
C GLY A 236 -4.64 11.09 5.09
N HIS A 237 -5.18 12.31 5.18
CA HIS A 237 -5.32 13.01 6.45
C HIS A 237 -6.59 13.84 6.52
N GLY A 238 -7.27 13.82 7.68
CA GLY A 238 -8.42 14.67 7.95
C GLY A 238 -7.98 16.08 8.37
N SER A 239 -8.64 17.13 7.86
CA SER A 239 -8.28 18.51 8.21
C SER A 239 -8.57 18.86 9.67
N GLU A 240 -9.50 18.14 10.30
CA GLU A 240 -9.88 18.30 11.72
C GLU A 240 -9.38 17.15 12.60
N ASP A 241 -8.31 16.49 12.18
CA ASP A 241 -7.65 15.45 13.00
C ASP A 241 -7.07 16.10 14.27
N ARG A 242 -7.62 15.70 15.43
CA ARG A 242 -7.21 16.20 16.76
C ARG A 242 -6.13 15.34 17.40
N VAL A 243 -5.78 14.20 16.81
CA VAL A 243 -4.71 13.32 17.33
C VAL A 243 -3.37 13.67 16.68
N PHE A 244 -3.36 13.79 15.36
CA PHE A 244 -2.17 14.24 14.61
C PHE A 244 -2.55 15.45 13.75
N PRO A 245 -2.06 16.66 14.09
CA PRO A 245 -2.43 17.88 13.35
C PRO A 245 -2.07 17.79 11.87
N VAL A 246 -3.03 18.06 10.99
CA VAL A 246 -2.86 18.01 9.54
C VAL A 246 -1.71 18.88 9.04
N GLY A 247 -1.53 20.07 9.62
CA GLY A 247 -0.44 21.00 9.24
C GLY A 247 0.96 20.40 9.40
N SER A 248 1.18 19.61 10.45
CA SER A 248 2.45 18.91 10.66
C SER A 248 2.69 17.83 9.60
N GLN A 249 1.66 17.09 9.25
CA GLN A 249 1.74 16.06 8.20
C GLN A 249 1.95 16.68 6.81
N GLU A 250 1.30 17.80 6.52
CA GLU A 250 1.52 18.56 5.29
C GLU A 250 2.94 19.15 5.21
N ALA A 251 3.45 19.68 6.34
CA ALA A 251 4.82 20.17 6.41
C ALA A 251 5.83 19.04 6.12
N PHE A 252 5.60 17.85 6.66
CA PHE A 252 6.43 16.69 6.39
C PHE A 252 6.35 16.22 4.93
N PHE A 253 5.16 16.17 4.34
CA PHE A 253 4.98 15.89 2.92
C PHE A 253 5.78 16.86 2.04
N ARG A 254 5.70 18.18 2.31
CA ARG A 254 6.47 19.20 1.59
C ARG A 254 7.98 19.02 1.78
N LYS A 255 8.41 18.65 3.00
CA LYS A 255 9.82 18.39 3.32
C LYS A 255 10.35 17.20 2.51
N ILE A 256 9.60 16.10 2.39
CA ILE A 256 9.96 14.96 1.54
C ILE A 256 10.18 15.43 0.10
N ARG A 257 9.25 16.18 -0.48
CA ARG A 257 9.31 16.62 -1.87
C ARG A 257 10.42 17.63 -2.15
N SER A 258 10.73 18.50 -1.18
CA SER A 258 11.84 19.46 -1.30
C SER A 258 13.22 18.81 -1.10
N SER A 259 13.31 17.76 -0.29
CA SER A 259 14.57 17.02 -0.05
C SER A 259 15.03 16.21 -1.26
N ALA A 260 14.10 15.78 -2.14
CA ALA A 260 14.44 15.06 -3.37
C ALA A 260 13.50 15.45 -4.51
N LYS A 261 14.02 16.10 -5.54
CA LYS A 261 13.24 16.54 -6.71
C LYS A 261 12.49 15.36 -7.34
N GLY A 262 11.16 15.52 -7.51
CA GLY A 262 10.32 14.49 -8.11
C GLY A 262 10.14 13.25 -7.24
N TYR A 263 10.34 13.33 -5.91
CA TYR A 263 10.04 12.21 -5.02
C TYR A 263 8.57 11.78 -5.15
N PRO A 264 8.28 10.46 -5.27
CA PRO A 264 6.91 9.96 -5.44
C PRO A 264 6.15 10.02 -4.10
N ALA A 265 5.66 11.21 -3.75
CA ALA A 265 4.80 11.44 -2.60
C ALA A 265 3.48 12.04 -3.05
N ARG A 266 2.36 11.56 -2.51
CA ARG A 266 1.02 12.12 -2.68
C ARG A 266 0.37 12.41 -1.34
N PHE A 267 -0.42 13.47 -1.30
CA PHE A 267 -1.21 13.85 -0.12
C PHE A 267 -2.66 14.07 -0.52
N VAL A 268 -3.58 13.44 0.22
CA VAL A 268 -5.02 13.70 0.14
C VAL A 268 -5.50 14.20 1.49
N ARG A 269 -5.85 15.48 1.53
CA ARG A 269 -6.51 16.13 2.66
C ARG A 269 -8.01 15.97 2.51
N PHE A 270 -8.65 15.36 3.48
CA PHE A 270 -10.11 15.28 3.59
C PHE A 270 -10.59 16.50 4.38
N GLU A 271 -11.20 17.47 3.69
CA GLU A 271 -11.67 18.70 4.33
C GLU A 271 -12.81 18.39 5.32
N SER A 272 -12.79 18.98 6.51
CA SER A 272 -13.63 18.66 7.66
C SER A 272 -13.53 17.19 8.15
N GLY A 273 -12.61 16.39 7.61
CA GLY A 273 -12.39 15.01 8.04
C GLY A 273 -11.68 14.93 9.39
N THR A 274 -12.07 13.93 10.19
CA THR A 274 -11.48 13.62 11.51
C THR A 274 -10.43 12.52 11.41
N HIS A 275 -9.92 12.05 12.56
CA HIS A 275 -8.83 11.05 12.64
C HIS A 275 -9.10 9.74 11.88
N GLY A 276 -10.34 9.22 11.93
CA GLY A 276 -10.71 7.96 11.24
C GLY A 276 -11.06 8.11 9.76
N THR A 277 -11.22 9.34 9.27
CA THR A 277 -11.67 9.62 7.91
C THR A 277 -10.76 9.04 6.83
N PRO A 278 -9.41 9.12 6.92
CA PRO A 278 -8.53 8.58 5.88
C PRO A 278 -8.68 7.07 5.68
N ILE A 279 -8.88 6.29 6.75
CA ILE A 279 -9.10 4.84 6.64
C ILE A 279 -10.40 4.56 5.90
N ARG A 280 -11.45 5.33 6.18
CA ARG A 280 -12.77 5.20 5.56
C ARG A 280 -12.78 5.62 4.08
N MET A 281 -12.06 6.68 3.75
CA MET A 281 -12.26 7.42 2.49
C MET A 281 -11.16 7.23 1.46
N SER A 282 -9.95 6.77 1.83
CA SER A 282 -8.87 6.60 0.86
C SER A 282 -9.26 5.63 -0.24
N ASP A 283 -9.06 6.05 -1.49
CA ASP A 283 -9.26 5.19 -2.65
C ASP A 283 -8.06 4.25 -2.81
N TRP A 284 -8.24 3.01 -2.34
CA TRP A 284 -7.21 1.96 -2.40
C TRP A 284 -6.73 1.69 -3.83
N ARG A 285 -7.68 1.60 -4.79
CA ARG A 285 -7.32 1.26 -6.16
C ARG A 285 -6.52 2.36 -6.83
N GLU A 286 -6.97 3.59 -6.73
CA GLU A 286 -6.25 4.74 -7.27
C GLU A 286 -4.85 4.86 -6.67
N THR A 287 -4.75 4.74 -5.33
CA THR A 287 -3.48 4.88 -4.60
C THR A 287 -2.50 3.76 -4.95
N LEU A 288 -2.93 2.51 -4.91
CA LEU A 288 -2.06 1.36 -5.19
C LEU A 288 -1.66 1.31 -6.67
N ASN A 289 -2.55 1.59 -7.62
CA ASN A 289 -2.20 1.66 -9.04
C ASN A 289 -1.19 2.78 -9.31
N TRP A 290 -1.33 3.92 -8.64
CA TRP A 290 -0.31 4.96 -8.73
C TRP A 290 1.04 4.49 -8.19
N MET A 291 1.09 3.78 -7.06
CA MET A 291 2.34 3.24 -6.50
C MET A 291 2.94 2.14 -7.40
N LEU A 292 2.09 1.28 -7.95
CA LEU A 292 2.52 0.22 -8.89
C LEU A 292 3.13 0.80 -10.17
N ALA A 293 2.70 1.97 -10.59
CA ALA A 293 3.23 2.66 -11.76
C ALA A 293 4.56 3.42 -11.51
N GLN A 294 5.02 3.50 -10.25
CA GLN A 294 6.33 4.08 -9.96
C GLN A 294 7.45 3.07 -10.30
N PRO A 295 8.61 3.55 -10.76
CA PRO A 295 9.73 2.71 -11.14
C PRO A 295 10.27 1.87 -9.98
#